data_38089ef0ef40c40649f8598bb355c194
#
_entry.id   38089ef0ef40c40649f8598bb355c194
#
_cell.length_a   1.000
_cell.length_b   1.000
_cell.length_c   1.000
_cell.angle_alpha   90.00
_cell.angle_beta   90.00
_cell.angle_gamma   90.00
#
_symmetry.space_group_name_H-M   'P 1'
#
loop_
_entity.id
_entity.type
_entity.pdbx_description
1 polymer ?
#
loop_
_entity_poly.entity_id
_entity_poly.type
_entity_poly.pdbx_seq_one_letter_code
_entity_poly.pdbx_strand_id
1 'polypeptide(L)'
;MSITAYTLDVKRVLGLGCGQLRGSAEILLIAALRAAEEAGVEVELVRLEELHLPSGPDAPEPDDAWWYWEKLVEADALIVSTPIISRTVAARVKLLGDRLLGPNADAAIIEELVRIKQAGSEPAVPFRVDERVLKPRVAGFIAVGGSLTPQWKTLTLPVLHTLTFSMQIAVVDQVQFEGAGTPRSIVLDDAALARAGELGRTVAEQAGRRFEDAEYRGEPGLCPHCHLDIVVLHGREVECATCGARGILEGDGVRFSDEGSVITMREKREHFFEIQETAQRHAEQREEIERRASAYDGFDRIARPKR
;
A
#
# COMPACT_ATOMS: atom_id res chain seq x y z
N MET A 1 -36.59 32.40 6.19
CA MET A 1 -35.93 31.15 6.62
C MET A 1 -35.07 30.63 5.46
N SER A 2 -33.76 30.89 5.52
CA SER A 2 -32.82 30.42 4.51
C SER A 2 -32.44 28.96 4.88
N ILE A 3 -32.85 28.01 4.08
CA ILE A 3 -32.40 26.62 4.20
C ILE A 3 -31.00 26.59 3.61
N THR A 4 -29.99 26.62 4.47
CA THR A 4 -28.61 26.33 4.07
C THR A 4 -28.60 24.86 3.64
N ALA A 5 -28.53 24.62 2.35
CA ALA A 5 -28.31 23.28 1.82
C ALA A 5 -26.94 22.78 2.36
N TYR A 6 -26.96 21.85 3.31
CA TYR A 6 -25.79 21.05 3.64
C TYR A 6 -25.48 20.21 2.38
N THR A 7 -24.51 20.63 1.61
CA THR A 7 -23.86 19.75 0.65
C THR A 7 -23.21 18.66 1.49
N LEU A 8 -23.82 17.46 1.53
CA LEU A 8 -23.18 16.27 2.03
C LEU A 8 -21.89 16.09 1.20
N ASP A 9 -20.75 16.14 1.88
CA ASP A 9 -19.45 15.91 1.26
C ASP A 9 -19.43 14.43 0.83
N VAL A 10 -19.69 14.17 -0.45
CA VAL A 10 -19.80 12.82 -1.00
C VAL A 10 -18.40 12.20 -0.99
N LYS A 11 -18.28 11.06 -0.31
CA LYS A 11 -17.00 10.34 -0.20
C LYS A 11 -16.59 9.75 -1.54
N ARG A 12 -15.27 9.67 -1.77
CA ARG A 12 -14.67 9.17 -3.01
C ARG A 12 -13.87 7.90 -2.77
N VAL A 13 -14.15 6.88 -3.59
CA VAL A 13 -13.41 5.62 -3.63
C VAL A 13 -12.62 5.55 -4.92
N LEU A 14 -11.31 5.48 -4.80
CA LEU A 14 -10.39 5.29 -5.92
C LEU A 14 -10.13 3.80 -6.13
N GLY A 15 -10.47 3.26 -7.30
CA GLY A 15 -10.11 1.92 -7.73
C GLY A 15 -8.78 1.92 -8.51
N LEU A 16 -7.84 1.07 -8.15
CA LEU A 16 -6.60 0.83 -8.89
C LEU A 16 -6.60 -0.57 -9.48
N GLY A 17 -6.79 -0.68 -10.78
CA GLY A 17 -6.69 -1.93 -11.55
C GLY A 17 -5.25 -2.19 -11.99
N CYS A 18 -4.63 -3.26 -11.48
CA CYS A 18 -3.20 -3.53 -11.66
C CYS A 18 -2.90 -4.70 -12.60
N GLY A 19 -3.84 -5.08 -13.43
CA GLY A 19 -3.70 -6.22 -14.33
C GLY A 19 -4.10 -5.90 -15.76
N GLN A 20 -4.10 -6.95 -16.58
CA GLN A 20 -4.51 -6.84 -17.98
C GLN A 20 -5.90 -6.19 -18.09
N LEU A 21 -6.05 -5.30 -19.03
CA LEU A 21 -7.31 -4.62 -19.33
C LEU A 21 -8.44 -5.64 -19.59
N ARG A 22 -9.55 -5.43 -18.93
CA ARG A 22 -10.71 -6.34 -18.96
C ARG A 22 -10.41 -7.76 -18.47
N GLY A 23 -9.31 -7.96 -17.72
CA GLY A 23 -8.95 -9.23 -17.10
C GLY A 23 -9.76 -9.52 -15.83
N SER A 24 -9.56 -10.71 -15.23
CA SER A 24 -10.27 -11.13 -14.02
C SER A 24 -10.12 -10.16 -12.85
N ALA A 25 -8.92 -9.57 -12.66
CA ALA A 25 -8.69 -8.57 -11.61
C ALA A 25 -9.52 -7.30 -11.83
N GLU A 26 -9.60 -6.79 -13.05
CA GLU A 26 -10.43 -5.61 -13.36
C GLU A 26 -11.92 -5.89 -13.22
N ILE A 27 -12.37 -7.09 -13.60
CA ILE A 27 -13.79 -7.51 -13.44
C ILE A 27 -14.19 -7.48 -11.97
N LEU A 28 -13.38 -8.06 -11.09
CA LEU A 28 -13.61 -8.03 -9.64
C LEU A 28 -13.58 -6.61 -9.07
N LEU A 29 -12.64 -5.78 -9.52
CA LEU A 29 -12.56 -4.38 -9.12
C LEU A 29 -13.84 -3.62 -9.53
N ILE A 30 -14.32 -3.82 -10.76
CA ILE A 30 -15.55 -3.18 -11.25
C ILE A 30 -16.75 -3.65 -10.42
N ALA A 31 -16.82 -4.94 -10.05
CA ALA A 31 -17.87 -5.45 -9.17
C ALA A 31 -17.85 -4.76 -7.80
N ALA A 32 -16.66 -4.59 -7.22
CA ALA A 32 -16.49 -3.87 -5.95
C ALA A 32 -16.86 -2.37 -6.07
N LEU A 33 -16.40 -1.69 -7.13
CA LEU A 33 -16.70 -0.27 -7.35
C LEU A 33 -18.18 -0.01 -7.58
N ARG A 34 -18.88 -0.86 -8.34
CA ARG A 34 -20.34 -0.76 -8.52
C ARG A 34 -21.08 -0.89 -7.19
N ALA A 35 -20.71 -1.86 -6.37
CA ALA A 35 -21.32 -2.03 -5.07
C ALA A 35 -21.00 -0.87 -4.10
N ALA A 36 -19.84 -0.24 -4.23
CA ALA A 36 -19.50 0.98 -3.50
C ALA A 36 -20.35 2.18 -3.99
N GLU A 37 -20.53 2.35 -5.31
CA GLU A 37 -21.38 3.39 -5.90
C GLU A 37 -22.84 3.22 -5.46
N GLU A 38 -23.36 2.00 -5.46
CA GLU A 38 -24.69 1.67 -4.93
C GLU A 38 -24.85 2.02 -3.44
N ALA A 39 -23.75 2.00 -2.67
CA ALA A 39 -23.71 2.45 -1.28
C ALA A 39 -23.63 3.98 -1.12
N GLY A 40 -23.60 4.75 -2.22
CA GLY A 40 -23.75 6.21 -2.22
C GLY A 40 -22.45 7.01 -2.23
N VAL A 41 -21.32 6.40 -2.60
CA VAL A 41 -20.03 7.10 -2.76
C VAL A 41 -19.72 7.34 -4.24
N GLU A 42 -18.92 8.37 -4.54
CA GLU A 42 -18.33 8.55 -5.88
C GLU A 42 -17.22 7.55 -6.10
N VAL A 43 -17.15 6.96 -7.30
CA VAL A 43 -16.10 5.99 -7.65
C VAL A 43 -15.33 6.43 -8.89
N GLU A 44 -14.02 6.18 -8.88
CA GLU A 44 -13.15 6.41 -10.04
C GLU A 44 -12.25 5.19 -10.22
N LEU A 45 -12.05 4.75 -11.48
CA LEU A 45 -11.16 3.64 -11.82
C LEU A 45 -9.91 4.16 -12.54
N VAL A 46 -8.75 3.89 -11.98
CA VAL A 46 -7.45 4.06 -12.65
C VAL A 46 -6.91 2.70 -13.06
N ARG A 47 -6.50 2.59 -14.32
CA ARG A 47 -5.84 1.41 -14.88
C ARG A 47 -4.33 1.61 -14.90
N LEU A 48 -3.63 0.85 -14.09
CA LEU A 48 -2.19 0.96 -13.94
C LEU A 48 -1.44 0.71 -15.27
N GLU A 49 -1.99 -0.13 -16.14
CA GLU A 49 -1.40 -0.43 -17.46
C GLU A 49 -1.48 0.73 -18.44
N GLU A 50 -2.38 1.69 -18.21
CA GLU A 50 -2.52 2.89 -19.05
C GLU A 50 -1.61 4.04 -18.61
N LEU A 51 -0.99 3.97 -17.40
CA LEU A 51 -0.09 5.00 -16.90
C LEU A 51 1.30 4.87 -17.51
N HIS A 52 1.91 5.98 -17.87
CA HIS A 52 3.33 6.03 -18.18
C HIS A 52 4.13 6.16 -16.88
N LEU A 53 4.85 5.09 -16.51
CA LEU A 53 5.66 5.03 -15.30
C LEU A 53 7.12 4.74 -15.67
N PRO A 54 7.99 5.74 -15.71
CA PRO A 54 9.41 5.53 -15.97
C PRO A 54 10.08 4.73 -14.85
N SER A 55 11.11 3.94 -15.20
CA SER A 55 11.73 2.97 -14.29
C SER A 55 12.87 3.53 -13.43
N GLY A 56 13.15 4.80 -13.46
CA GLY A 56 14.26 5.42 -12.71
C GLY A 56 13.87 6.75 -12.10
N PRO A 57 14.60 7.22 -11.06
CA PRO A 57 14.32 8.50 -10.40
C PRO A 57 14.55 9.71 -11.34
N ASP A 58 15.50 9.58 -12.29
CA ASP A 58 15.87 10.62 -13.25
C ASP A 58 15.21 10.39 -14.63
N ALA A 59 14.12 9.64 -14.66
CA ALA A 59 13.46 9.32 -15.92
C ALA A 59 12.81 10.57 -16.53
N PRO A 60 12.89 10.73 -17.87
CA PRO A 60 12.28 11.87 -18.55
C PRO A 60 10.75 11.85 -18.47
N GLU A 61 10.15 13.01 -18.49
CA GLU A 61 8.71 13.21 -18.70
C GLU A 61 8.23 12.53 -20.02
N PRO A 62 6.99 12.02 -20.06
CA PRO A 62 5.94 12.12 -19.05
C PRO A 62 6.06 11.10 -17.92
N ASP A 63 5.55 11.45 -16.72
CA ASP A 63 5.48 10.58 -15.56
C ASP A 63 4.10 10.70 -14.89
N ASP A 64 3.23 9.70 -15.09
CA ASP A 64 1.86 9.71 -14.60
C ASP A 64 1.76 9.33 -13.11
N ALA A 65 2.87 8.99 -12.44
CA ALA A 65 2.85 8.68 -11.02
C ALA A 65 2.33 9.88 -10.20
N TRP A 66 2.73 11.11 -10.56
CA TRP A 66 2.28 12.31 -9.87
C TRP A 66 0.83 12.69 -10.18
N TRP A 67 0.33 12.37 -11.36
CA TRP A 67 -1.10 12.48 -11.66
C TRP A 67 -1.91 11.50 -10.81
N TYR A 68 -1.44 10.26 -10.65
CA TYR A 68 -2.06 9.27 -9.75
C TYR A 68 -1.99 9.72 -8.27
N TRP A 69 -0.86 10.34 -7.86
CA TRP A 69 -0.73 10.91 -6.51
C TRP A 69 -1.85 11.89 -6.19
N GLU A 70 -2.17 12.83 -7.09
CA GLU A 70 -3.26 13.78 -6.89
C GLU A 70 -4.61 13.08 -6.69
N LYS A 71 -4.89 12.01 -7.44
CA LYS A 71 -6.10 11.20 -7.23
C LYS A 71 -6.10 10.50 -5.88
N LEU A 72 -4.98 9.92 -5.47
CA LEU A 72 -4.84 9.18 -4.22
C LEU A 72 -5.02 10.08 -2.99
N VAL A 73 -4.41 11.28 -2.98
CA VAL A 73 -4.50 12.20 -1.82
C VAL A 73 -5.86 12.86 -1.69
N GLU A 74 -6.65 12.93 -2.76
CA GLU A 74 -8.03 13.42 -2.74
C GLU A 74 -9.04 12.36 -2.32
N ALA A 75 -8.77 11.06 -2.55
CA ALA A 75 -9.67 9.97 -2.24
C ALA A 75 -9.91 9.81 -0.71
N ASP A 76 -11.06 9.28 -0.32
CA ASP A 76 -11.41 8.88 1.05
C ASP A 76 -11.20 7.38 1.28
N ALA A 77 -11.12 6.61 0.21
CA ALA A 77 -10.81 5.19 0.25
C ALA A 77 -10.17 4.70 -1.06
N LEU A 78 -9.48 3.55 -0.97
CA LEU A 78 -8.78 2.91 -2.07
C LEU A 78 -9.21 1.46 -2.19
N ILE A 79 -9.51 0.97 -3.41
CA ILE A 79 -9.63 -0.46 -3.71
C ILE A 79 -8.57 -0.84 -4.73
N VAL A 80 -7.65 -1.72 -4.35
CA VAL A 80 -6.60 -2.22 -5.26
C VAL A 80 -6.91 -3.64 -5.69
N SER A 81 -6.93 -3.89 -6.99
CA SER A 81 -7.10 -5.24 -7.53
C SER A 81 -5.94 -5.62 -8.45
N THR A 82 -5.31 -6.78 -8.20
CA THR A 82 -4.14 -7.25 -8.92
C THR A 82 -4.25 -8.73 -9.30
N PRO A 83 -3.73 -9.14 -10.48
CA PRO A 83 -3.48 -10.55 -10.73
C PRO A 83 -2.32 -11.04 -9.86
N ILE A 84 -2.36 -12.34 -9.51
CA ILE A 84 -1.24 -13.02 -8.85
C ILE A 84 -0.26 -13.48 -9.94
N ILE A 85 0.92 -12.88 -9.98
CA ILE A 85 1.99 -13.20 -10.91
C ILE A 85 3.20 -13.72 -10.12
N SER A 86 3.59 -14.96 -10.36
CA SER A 86 4.72 -15.58 -9.64
C SER A 86 4.63 -15.39 -8.12
N ARG A 87 3.47 -15.67 -7.54
CA ARG A 87 3.14 -15.58 -6.10
C ARG A 87 2.91 -14.17 -5.54
N THR A 88 3.11 -13.12 -6.31
CA THR A 88 3.08 -11.73 -5.85
C THR A 88 2.26 -10.84 -6.80
N VAL A 89 2.26 -9.54 -6.56
CA VAL A 89 1.57 -8.55 -7.38
C VAL A 89 2.19 -8.39 -8.78
N ALA A 90 1.48 -7.75 -9.70
CA ALA A 90 2.06 -7.30 -10.96
C ALA A 90 3.21 -6.31 -10.70
N ALA A 91 4.31 -6.42 -11.46
CA ALA A 91 5.54 -5.61 -11.26
C ALA A 91 5.28 -4.09 -11.24
N ARG A 92 4.33 -3.62 -12.04
CA ARG A 92 3.98 -2.19 -12.11
C ARG A 92 3.39 -1.65 -10.80
N VAL A 93 2.80 -2.50 -9.96
CA VAL A 93 2.32 -2.12 -8.61
C VAL A 93 3.51 -1.67 -7.75
N LYS A 94 4.58 -2.47 -7.74
CA LYS A 94 5.79 -2.13 -6.99
C LYS A 94 6.48 -0.89 -7.59
N LEU A 95 6.52 -0.79 -8.93
CA LEU A 95 7.08 0.39 -9.60
C LEU A 95 6.34 1.67 -9.19
N LEU A 96 4.99 1.67 -9.18
CA LEU A 96 4.21 2.81 -8.70
C LEU A 96 4.51 3.12 -7.22
N GLY A 97 4.55 2.08 -6.38
CA GLY A 97 4.89 2.23 -4.97
C GLY A 97 6.28 2.85 -4.75
N ASP A 98 7.29 2.39 -5.48
CA ASP A 98 8.67 2.91 -5.38
C ASP A 98 8.78 4.38 -5.80
N ARG A 99 7.92 4.85 -6.67
CA ARG A 99 7.92 6.25 -7.10
C ARG A 99 7.22 7.19 -6.14
N LEU A 100 6.20 6.73 -5.46
CA LEU A 100 5.31 7.60 -4.66
C LEU A 100 5.51 7.46 -3.16
N LEU A 101 5.83 6.25 -2.69
CA LEU A 101 5.86 5.93 -1.27
C LEU A 101 7.27 6.09 -0.67
N GLY A 102 7.37 5.89 0.61
CA GLY A 102 8.57 6.14 1.39
C GLY A 102 8.43 7.39 2.26
N PRO A 103 9.53 8.05 2.67
CA PRO A 103 9.48 9.15 3.64
C PRO A 103 8.55 10.30 3.24
N ASN A 104 8.43 10.61 1.95
CA ASN A 104 7.57 11.69 1.44
C ASN A 104 6.06 11.39 1.52
N ALA A 105 5.70 10.14 1.77
CA ALA A 105 4.32 9.68 1.92
C ALA A 105 4.04 9.11 3.32
N ASP A 106 5.02 9.18 4.23
CA ASP A 106 4.86 8.64 5.58
C ASP A 106 4.15 9.65 6.49
N ALA A 107 3.00 9.25 7.02
CA ALA A 107 2.14 10.11 7.81
C ALA A 107 2.85 10.62 9.09
N ALA A 108 3.63 9.77 9.78
CA ALA A 108 4.31 10.19 10.99
C ALA A 108 5.50 11.11 10.69
N ILE A 109 6.21 10.87 9.58
CA ILE A 109 7.27 11.76 9.12
C ILE A 109 6.70 13.13 8.75
N ILE A 110 5.61 13.17 8.00
CA ILE A 110 4.96 14.43 7.60
C ILE A 110 4.45 15.20 8.82
N GLU A 111 3.77 14.52 9.75
CA GLU A 111 3.32 15.13 11.01
C GLU A 111 4.49 15.74 11.80
N GLU A 112 5.61 15.03 11.90
CA GLU A 112 6.80 15.51 12.61
C GLU A 112 7.48 16.67 11.89
N LEU A 113 7.57 16.65 10.57
CA LEU A 113 8.13 17.75 9.78
C LEU A 113 7.27 19.02 9.88
N VAL A 114 5.94 18.87 9.87
CA VAL A 114 5.04 20.00 10.10
C VAL A 114 5.27 20.59 11.50
N ARG A 115 5.41 19.75 12.53
CA ARG A 115 5.69 20.17 13.91
C ARG A 115 7.03 20.90 14.03
N ILE A 116 8.09 20.37 13.43
CA ILE A 116 9.44 20.99 13.42
C ILE A 116 9.37 22.38 12.77
N LYS A 117 8.71 22.48 11.62
CA LYS A 117 8.55 23.75 10.91
C LYS A 117 7.75 24.78 11.73
N GLN A 118 6.67 24.36 12.38
CA GLN A 118 5.87 25.23 13.25
C GLN A 118 6.66 25.73 14.48
N ALA A 119 7.63 24.94 14.95
CA ALA A 119 8.56 25.34 16.01
C ALA A 119 9.70 26.26 15.52
N GLY A 120 9.74 26.63 14.23
CA GLY A 120 10.78 27.47 13.65
C GLY A 120 12.13 26.79 13.48
N SER A 121 12.14 25.46 13.40
CA SER A 121 13.34 24.64 13.23
C SER A 121 13.37 23.96 11.85
N GLU A 122 14.53 23.47 11.43
CA GLU A 122 14.70 22.70 10.19
C GLU A 122 15.12 21.26 10.52
N PRO A 123 14.60 20.24 9.79
CA PRO A 123 15.02 18.87 9.98
C PRO A 123 16.43 18.63 9.41
N ALA A 124 17.17 17.68 9.98
CA ALA A 124 18.50 17.29 9.49
C ALA A 124 18.46 16.72 8.05
N VAL A 125 17.40 16.03 7.70
CA VAL A 125 17.11 15.56 6.34
C VAL A 125 15.77 16.15 5.90
N PRO A 126 15.75 17.06 4.92
CA PRO A 126 14.52 17.62 4.42
C PRO A 126 13.80 16.61 3.50
N PHE A 127 12.49 16.46 3.70
CA PHE A 127 11.62 15.69 2.80
C PHE A 127 10.55 16.61 2.20
N ARG A 128 9.96 16.17 1.09
CA ARG A 128 8.76 16.81 0.54
C ARG A 128 7.61 16.64 1.53
N VAL A 129 6.91 17.73 1.85
CA VAL A 129 5.74 17.71 2.73
C VAL A 129 4.47 17.93 1.91
N ASP A 130 3.58 16.97 1.94
CA ASP A 130 2.21 17.09 1.45
C ASP A 130 1.26 16.69 2.58
N GLU A 131 0.69 17.69 3.25
CA GLU A 131 -0.17 17.50 4.43
C GLU A 131 -1.45 16.71 4.11
N ARG A 132 -1.84 16.60 2.83
CA ARG A 132 -2.98 15.79 2.40
C ARG A 132 -2.78 14.29 2.66
N VAL A 133 -1.52 13.85 2.86
CA VAL A 133 -1.21 12.49 3.32
C VAL A 133 -1.89 12.18 4.65
N LEU A 134 -2.05 13.17 5.52
CA LEU A 134 -2.68 13.02 6.84
C LEU A 134 -4.22 12.89 6.79
N LYS A 135 -4.83 13.08 5.63
CA LYS A 135 -6.28 12.85 5.46
C LYS A 135 -6.60 11.38 5.76
N PRO A 136 -7.60 11.08 6.61
CA PRO A 136 -8.01 9.72 6.91
C PRO A 136 -8.51 8.96 5.68
N ARG A 137 -8.05 7.70 5.52
CA ARG A 137 -8.43 6.80 4.42
C ARG A 137 -8.52 5.36 4.89
N VAL A 138 -9.32 4.59 4.16
CA VAL A 138 -9.35 3.13 4.30
C VAL A 138 -9.04 2.47 2.96
N ALA A 139 -8.69 1.16 3.00
CA ALA A 139 -8.45 0.41 1.78
C ALA A 139 -9.07 -0.98 1.81
N GLY A 140 -9.35 -1.51 0.62
CA GLY A 140 -9.67 -2.91 0.37
C GLY A 140 -8.75 -3.51 -0.69
N PHE A 141 -8.38 -4.79 -0.53
CA PHE A 141 -7.49 -5.48 -1.46
C PHE A 141 -8.14 -6.69 -2.10
N ILE A 142 -7.99 -6.81 -3.41
CA ILE A 142 -8.42 -7.94 -4.23
C ILE A 142 -7.22 -8.51 -4.95
N ALA A 143 -6.97 -9.80 -4.77
CA ALA A 143 -5.99 -10.56 -5.53
C ALA A 143 -6.66 -11.71 -6.26
N VAL A 144 -6.26 -12.02 -7.50
CA VAL A 144 -6.85 -13.13 -8.26
C VAL A 144 -5.80 -13.89 -9.05
N GLY A 145 -5.85 -15.22 -8.97
CA GLY A 145 -4.91 -16.11 -9.67
C GLY A 145 -5.56 -17.36 -10.22
N GLY A 146 -4.82 -18.05 -11.09
CA GLY A 146 -5.25 -19.31 -11.69
C GLY A 146 -5.00 -20.54 -10.82
N SER A 147 -4.07 -20.47 -9.86
CA SER A 147 -3.71 -21.60 -9.02
C SER A 147 -4.79 -21.89 -7.96
N LEU A 148 -4.99 -23.18 -7.68
CA LEU A 148 -5.86 -23.67 -6.62
C LEU A 148 -5.13 -23.97 -5.31
N THR A 149 -3.81 -23.73 -5.25
CA THR A 149 -2.98 -24.13 -4.11
C THR A 149 -2.33 -22.93 -3.41
N PRO A 150 -2.28 -22.92 -2.06
CA PRO A 150 -1.88 -21.75 -1.27
C PRO A 150 -0.46 -21.24 -1.57
N GLN A 151 0.50 -22.13 -1.84
CA GLN A 151 1.90 -21.77 -2.06
C GLN A 151 2.12 -20.85 -3.27
N TRP A 152 1.18 -20.76 -4.20
CA TRP A 152 1.29 -19.91 -5.38
C TRP A 152 0.70 -18.50 -5.24
N LYS A 153 0.17 -18.16 -4.07
CA LYS A 153 -0.51 -16.88 -3.84
C LYS A 153 -0.03 -16.11 -2.60
N THR A 154 0.88 -16.68 -1.84
CA THR A 154 1.23 -16.30 -0.47
C THR A 154 1.71 -14.86 -0.31
N LEU A 155 2.39 -14.26 -1.31
CA LEU A 155 3.06 -12.97 -1.18
C LEU A 155 2.26 -11.78 -1.74
N THR A 156 1.09 -12.03 -2.33
CA THR A 156 0.36 -10.96 -3.05
C THR A 156 -0.24 -9.94 -2.08
N LEU A 157 -1.04 -10.36 -1.11
CA LEU A 157 -1.61 -9.46 -0.10
C LEU A 157 -0.53 -8.77 0.75
N PRO A 158 0.53 -9.47 1.25
CA PRO A 158 1.63 -8.80 1.95
C PRO A 158 2.24 -7.63 1.17
N VAL A 159 2.47 -7.80 -0.13
CA VAL A 159 3.03 -6.72 -0.96
C VAL A 159 2.02 -5.59 -1.17
N LEU A 160 0.71 -5.87 -1.27
CA LEU A 160 -0.31 -4.82 -1.35
C LEU A 160 -0.33 -3.95 -0.09
N HIS A 161 -0.12 -4.52 1.09
CA HIS A 161 -0.03 -3.76 2.34
C HIS A 161 1.07 -2.70 2.31
N THR A 162 2.17 -2.93 1.57
CA THR A 162 3.24 -1.93 1.44
C THR A 162 2.77 -0.63 0.75
N LEU A 163 1.64 -0.65 0.04
CA LEU A 163 1.05 0.54 -0.59
C LEU A 163 0.29 1.43 0.42
N THR A 164 0.00 0.94 1.61
CA THR A 164 -0.86 1.62 2.58
C THR A 164 -0.15 2.00 3.87
N PHE A 165 0.95 1.33 4.23
CA PHE A 165 1.63 1.54 5.50
C PHE A 165 2.02 2.99 5.75
N SER A 166 2.75 3.59 4.82
CA SER A 166 3.29 4.93 5.00
C SER A 166 2.19 5.98 5.21
N MET A 167 1.13 5.93 4.42
CA MET A 167 0.04 6.92 4.46
C MET A 167 -0.98 6.69 5.59
N GLN A 168 -0.74 5.77 6.51
CA GLN A 168 -1.68 5.42 7.60
C GLN A 168 -3.08 5.05 7.10
N ILE A 169 -3.17 4.32 5.97
CA ILE A 169 -4.43 3.84 5.40
C ILE A 169 -4.81 2.52 6.06
N ALA A 170 -5.97 2.45 6.70
CA ALA A 170 -6.46 1.23 7.33
C ALA A 170 -7.01 0.25 6.28
N VAL A 171 -6.52 -0.99 6.27
CA VAL A 171 -7.11 -2.05 5.44
C VAL A 171 -8.34 -2.60 6.16
N VAL A 172 -9.54 -2.43 5.58
CA VAL A 172 -10.82 -2.83 6.20
C VAL A 172 -11.36 -4.15 5.66
N ASP A 173 -10.85 -4.60 4.51
CA ASP A 173 -11.17 -5.90 3.92
C ASP A 173 -10.12 -6.31 2.91
N GLN A 174 -9.86 -7.61 2.77
CA GLN A 174 -8.97 -8.16 1.77
C GLN A 174 -9.38 -9.57 1.38
N VAL A 175 -9.20 -9.94 0.10
CA VAL A 175 -9.60 -11.23 -0.42
C VAL A 175 -8.70 -11.72 -1.54
N GLN A 176 -8.48 -13.04 -1.58
CA GLN A 176 -7.80 -13.72 -2.68
C GLN A 176 -8.75 -14.71 -3.36
N PHE A 177 -8.87 -14.60 -4.69
CA PHE A 177 -9.64 -15.50 -5.53
C PHE A 177 -8.71 -16.46 -6.27
N GLU A 178 -9.19 -17.68 -6.47
CA GLU A 178 -8.44 -18.80 -7.07
C GLU A 178 -9.14 -19.28 -8.35
N GLY A 179 -8.46 -20.17 -9.10
CA GLY A 179 -9.07 -20.89 -10.23
C GLY A 179 -9.35 -20.06 -11.49
N ALA A 180 -9.02 -18.77 -11.50
CA ALA A 180 -9.24 -17.90 -12.67
C ALA A 180 -8.11 -18.06 -13.72
N GLY A 181 -7.77 -19.29 -14.09
CA GLY A 181 -6.67 -19.62 -15.02
C GLY A 181 -6.98 -19.31 -16.49
N THR A 182 -8.27 -19.38 -16.88
CA THR A 182 -8.70 -18.94 -18.22
C THR A 182 -8.93 -17.42 -18.18
N PRO A 183 -8.49 -16.68 -19.19
CA PRO A 183 -8.73 -15.23 -19.22
C PRO A 183 -10.21 -14.89 -19.03
N ARG A 184 -10.50 -14.01 -18.07
CA ARG A 184 -11.84 -13.52 -17.74
C ARG A 184 -12.80 -14.57 -17.14
N SER A 185 -12.35 -15.79 -16.84
CA SER A 185 -13.22 -16.85 -16.34
C SER A 185 -13.91 -16.55 -15.01
N ILE A 186 -13.42 -15.57 -14.27
CA ILE A 186 -14.02 -15.12 -12.99
C ILE A 186 -15.49 -14.71 -13.14
N VAL A 187 -15.94 -14.33 -14.33
CA VAL A 187 -17.36 -14.01 -14.60
C VAL A 187 -18.31 -15.20 -14.43
N LEU A 188 -17.78 -16.42 -14.39
CA LEU A 188 -18.55 -17.64 -14.15
C LEU A 188 -18.66 -17.99 -12.66
N ASP A 189 -17.99 -17.22 -11.80
CA ASP A 189 -18.01 -17.42 -10.36
C ASP A 189 -18.84 -16.30 -9.69
N ASP A 190 -20.14 -16.56 -9.58
CA ASP A 190 -21.07 -15.62 -8.96
C ASP A 190 -20.73 -15.32 -7.50
N ALA A 191 -20.16 -16.30 -6.76
CA ALA A 191 -19.75 -16.12 -5.38
C ALA A 191 -18.55 -15.19 -5.27
N ALA A 192 -17.57 -15.31 -6.17
CA ALA A 192 -16.43 -14.39 -6.22
C ALA A 192 -16.88 -12.96 -6.56
N LEU A 193 -17.78 -12.78 -7.51
CA LEU A 193 -18.34 -11.47 -7.86
C LEU A 193 -19.11 -10.84 -6.68
N ALA A 194 -19.94 -11.65 -5.99
CA ALA A 194 -20.68 -11.21 -4.82
C ALA A 194 -19.73 -10.80 -3.67
N ARG A 195 -18.69 -11.60 -3.41
CA ARG A 195 -17.68 -11.31 -2.36
C ARG A 195 -16.87 -10.05 -2.67
N ALA A 196 -16.52 -9.81 -3.93
CA ALA A 196 -15.91 -8.56 -4.37
C ALA A 196 -16.85 -7.36 -4.14
N GLY A 197 -18.13 -7.51 -4.40
CA GLY A 197 -19.16 -6.51 -4.09
C GLY A 197 -19.28 -6.22 -2.59
N GLU A 198 -19.21 -7.24 -1.73
CA GLU A 198 -19.20 -7.07 -0.27
C GLU A 198 -18.01 -6.23 0.19
N LEU A 199 -16.81 -6.52 -0.32
CA LEU A 199 -15.61 -5.71 -0.07
C LEU A 199 -15.84 -4.25 -0.49
N GLY A 200 -16.44 -4.02 -1.67
CA GLY A 200 -16.76 -2.68 -2.15
C GLY A 200 -17.68 -1.91 -1.20
N ARG A 201 -18.76 -2.55 -0.71
CA ARG A 201 -19.67 -1.97 0.30
C ARG A 201 -18.95 -1.68 1.62
N THR A 202 -18.13 -2.61 2.11
CA THR A 202 -17.33 -2.42 3.34
C THR A 202 -16.43 -1.21 3.24
N VAL A 203 -15.75 -1.03 2.11
CA VAL A 203 -14.87 0.12 1.87
C VAL A 203 -15.69 1.41 1.80
N ALA A 204 -16.82 1.43 1.10
CA ALA A 204 -17.67 2.60 0.98
C ALA A 204 -18.24 3.06 2.34
N GLU A 205 -18.74 2.14 3.15
CA GLU A 205 -19.28 2.41 4.49
C GLU A 205 -18.24 2.99 5.46
N GLN A 206 -16.97 2.72 5.23
CA GLN A 206 -15.87 3.17 6.09
C GLN A 206 -15.02 4.28 5.45
N ALA A 207 -15.35 4.74 4.25
CA ALA A 207 -14.59 5.76 3.54
C ALA A 207 -14.38 7.03 4.40
N GLY A 208 -13.12 7.44 4.54
CA GLY A 208 -12.72 8.59 5.35
C GLY A 208 -12.71 8.35 6.86
N ARG A 209 -12.86 7.11 7.34
CA ARG A 209 -12.65 6.80 8.77
C ARG A 209 -11.16 6.91 9.11
N ARG A 210 -10.89 7.37 10.34
CA ARG A 210 -9.54 7.38 10.89
C ARG A 210 -9.04 5.94 11.06
N PHE A 211 -7.73 5.77 11.07
CA PHE A 211 -7.11 4.46 11.22
C PHE A 211 -7.59 3.72 12.48
N GLU A 212 -7.69 4.43 13.59
CA GLU A 212 -8.10 3.89 14.90
C GLU A 212 -9.59 3.55 14.98
N ASP A 213 -10.41 4.16 14.11
CA ASP A 213 -11.87 4.00 14.09
C ASP A 213 -12.32 3.00 12.99
N ALA A 214 -11.40 2.56 12.14
CA ALA A 214 -11.67 1.63 11.07
C ALA A 214 -11.78 0.19 11.60
N GLU A 215 -12.73 -0.57 11.07
CA GLU A 215 -13.01 -1.95 11.47
C GLU A 215 -12.64 -2.92 10.34
N TYR A 216 -11.77 -3.87 10.60
CA TYR A 216 -11.53 -4.96 9.66
C TYR A 216 -12.73 -5.91 9.62
N ARG A 217 -13.26 -6.16 8.40
CA ARG A 217 -14.43 -7.03 8.14
C ARG A 217 -14.15 -8.18 7.18
N GLY A 218 -12.88 -8.35 6.79
CA GLY A 218 -12.44 -9.50 6.00
C GLY A 218 -12.27 -10.77 6.83
N GLU A 219 -11.80 -11.84 6.20
CA GLU A 219 -11.43 -13.06 6.91
C GLU A 219 -10.26 -12.78 7.87
N PRO A 220 -10.40 -13.14 9.15
CA PRO A 220 -9.35 -12.91 10.13
C PRO A 220 -8.13 -13.81 9.84
N GLY A 221 -6.93 -13.21 9.86
CA GLY A 221 -5.67 -13.94 9.82
C GLY A 221 -5.00 -14.03 11.18
N LEU A 222 -3.83 -14.66 11.22
CA LEU A 222 -3.05 -14.86 12.45
C LEU A 222 -2.60 -13.55 13.10
N CYS A 223 -2.15 -12.57 12.28
CA CYS A 223 -1.72 -11.27 12.77
C CYS A 223 -2.92 -10.35 13.00
N PRO A 224 -3.15 -9.82 14.21
CA PRO A 224 -4.31 -8.96 14.50
C PRO A 224 -4.23 -7.57 13.85
N HIS A 225 -3.07 -7.17 13.33
CA HIS A 225 -2.85 -5.84 12.76
C HIS A 225 -3.05 -5.79 11.24
N CYS A 226 -2.49 -6.77 10.49
CA CYS A 226 -2.63 -6.83 9.03
C CYS A 226 -3.54 -7.96 8.55
N HIS A 227 -4.01 -8.82 9.45
CA HIS A 227 -4.90 -9.95 9.20
C HIS A 227 -4.35 -10.95 8.18
N LEU A 228 -3.03 -11.19 8.21
CA LEU A 228 -2.33 -12.17 7.36
C LEU A 228 -1.60 -13.22 8.19
N ASP A 229 -1.27 -14.36 7.54
CA ASP A 229 -0.81 -15.58 8.21
C ASP A 229 0.70 -15.84 8.05
N ILE A 230 1.46 -14.89 7.50
CA ILE A 230 2.89 -15.09 7.23
C ILE A 230 3.71 -14.58 8.40
N VAL A 231 4.47 -15.47 9.01
CA VAL A 231 5.32 -15.15 10.15
C VAL A 231 6.75 -15.67 9.95
N VAL A 232 7.70 -14.98 10.58
CA VAL A 232 9.09 -15.41 10.74
C VAL A 232 9.26 -15.89 12.18
N LEU A 233 9.93 -17.03 12.36
CA LEU A 233 10.19 -17.61 13.66
C LEU A 233 11.63 -17.39 14.10
N HIS A 234 11.81 -16.83 15.28
CA HIS A 234 13.10 -16.67 15.98
C HIS A 234 13.05 -17.46 17.30
N GLY A 235 13.11 -18.79 17.19
CA GLY A 235 12.85 -19.69 18.33
C GLY A 235 11.38 -19.67 18.71
N ARG A 236 11.02 -19.13 19.88
CA ARG A 236 9.62 -18.91 20.28
C ARG A 236 9.10 -17.52 19.96
N GLU A 237 9.97 -16.60 19.63
CA GLU A 237 9.57 -15.27 19.19
C GLU A 237 9.06 -15.34 17.75
N VAL A 238 8.02 -14.58 17.47
CA VAL A 238 7.34 -14.51 16.19
C VAL A 238 7.32 -13.09 15.72
N GLU A 239 7.63 -12.87 14.44
CA GLU A 239 7.47 -11.59 13.76
C GLU A 239 6.51 -11.76 12.58
N CYS A 240 5.51 -10.89 12.48
CA CYS A 240 4.67 -10.84 11.28
C CYS A 240 5.50 -10.37 10.08
N ALA A 241 5.67 -11.22 9.06
CA ALA A 241 6.46 -10.89 7.89
C ALA A 241 5.91 -9.72 7.05
N THR A 242 4.65 -9.33 7.28
CA THR A 242 4.00 -8.23 6.56
C THR A 242 4.16 -6.90 7.27
N CYS A 243 3.86 -6.84 8.56
CA CYS A 243 3.79 -5.56 9.28
C CYS A 243 4.79 -5.45 10.45
N GLY A 244 5.66 -6.44 10.65
CA GLY A 244 6.66 -6.43 11.70
C GLY A 244 6.14 -6.64 13.12
N ALA A 245 4.83 -6.79 13.33
CA ALA A 245 4.26 -7.02 14.65
C ALA A 245 4.90 -8.22 15.33
N ARG A 246 5.28 -8.07 16.61
CA ARG A 246 5.98 -9.11 17.38
C ARG A 246 5.04 -9.89 18.27
N GLY A 247 5.36 -11.15 18.48
CA GLY A 247 4.59 -12.04 19.34
C GLY A 247 5.40 -13.20 19.86
N ILE A 248 4.73 -14.08 20.59
CA ILE A 248 5.33 -15.29 21.15
C ILE A 248 4.43 -16.48 20.83
N LEU A 249 5.04 -17.61 20.45
CA LEU A 249 4.34 -18.89 20.29
C LEU A 249 3.82 -19.37 21.65
N GLU A 250 2.51 -19.54 21.75
CA GLU A 250 1.82 -20.06 22.95
C GLU A 250 0.83 -21.14 22.53
N GLY A 251 1.10 -22.39 22.92
CA GLY A 251 0.27 -23.52 22.50
C GLY A 251 0.24 -23.68 20.98
N ASP A 252 -0.95 -23.65 20.39
CA ASP A 252 -1.19 -23.81 18.96
C ASP A 252 -1.31 -22.47 18.22
N GLY A 253 -1.03 -21.35 18.88
CA GLY A 253 -1.20 -20.01 18.31
C GLY A 253 -0.04 -19.05 18.59
N VAL A 254 -0.25 -17.81 18.23
CA VAL A 254 0.67 -16.70 18.49
C VAL A 254 -0.05 -15.64 19.29
N ARG A 255 0.53 -15.22 20.42
CA ARG A 255 0.09 -14.03 21.11
C ARG A 255 0.93 -12.85 20.63
N PHE A 256 0.34 -11.98 19.85
CA PHE A 256 0.97 -10.74 19.39
C PHE A 256 0.92 -9.64 20.45
N SER A 257 1.90 -8.75 20.43
CA SER A 257 1.91 -7.50 21.19
C SER A 257 1.48 -6.35 20.29
N ASP A 258 1.10 -5.23 20.92
CA ASP A 258 0.79 -3.98 20.20
C ASP A 258 2.04 -3.20 19.77
N GLU A 259 3.23 -3.80 19.95
CA GLU A 259 4.52 -3.16 19.71
C GLU A 259 5.18 -3.62 18.40
N GLY A 260 6.00 -2.74 17.82
CA GLY A 260 6.91 -3.08 16.74
C GLY A 260 6.28 -3.18 15.35
N SER A 261 4.99 -2.84 15.17
CA SER A 261 4.37 -2.90 13.86
C SER A 261 4.56 -1.59 13.08
N VAL A 262 5.06 -1.69 11.84
CA VAL A 262 5.22 -0.55 10.91
C VAL A 262 3.89 0.15 10.54
N ILE A 263 2.75 -0.42 10.91
CA ILE A 263 1.44 0.19 10.74
C ILE A 263 1.20 1.28 11.79
N THR A 264 1.86 1.21 12.95
CA THR A 264 1.62 2.15 14.05
C THR A 264 2.34 3.48 13.84
N MET A 265 1.69 4.57 14.22
CA MET A 265 2.31 5.91 14.20
C MET A 265 3.53 6.02 15.10
N ARG A 266 3.57 5.22 16.20
CA ARG A 266 4.72 5.18 17.11
C ARG A 266 5.96 4.66 16.39
N GLU A 267 5.87 3.48 15.78
CA GLU A 267 6.99 2.86 15.07
C GLU A 267 7.50 3.73 13.91
N LYS A 268 6.59 4.39 13.20
CA LYS A 268 6.95 5.33 12.13
C LYS A 268 7.70 6.56 12.64
N ARG A 269 7.33 7.10 13.81
CA ARG A 269 8.09 8.20 14.43
C ARG A 269 9.47 7.74 14.87
N GLU A 270 9.60 6.57 15.47
CA GLU A 270 10.88 5.97 15.82
C GLU A 270 11.75 5.79 14.58
N HIS A 271 11.20 5.28 13.50
CA HIS A 271 11.88 5.14 12.22
C HIS A 271 12.31 6.50 11.61
N PHE A 272 11.50 7.56 11.75
CA PHE A 272 11.91 8.90 11.33
C PHE A 272 13.20 9.34 12.04
N PHE A 273 13.29 9.19 13.35
CA PHE A 273 14.49 9.56 14.09
C PHE A 273 15.68 8.67 13.73
N GLU A 274 15.46 7.39 13.50
CA GLU A 274 16.49 6.47 12.98
C GLU A 274 17.03 6.94 11.61
N ILE A 275 16.16 7.35 10.68
CA ILE A 275 16.56 7.91 9.38
C ILE A 275 17.44 9.16 9.59
N GLN A 276 17.06 10.08 10.49
CA GLN A 276 17.83 11.28 10.77
C GLN A 276 19.20 10.94 11.37
N GLU A 277 19.28 10.02 12.32
CA GLU A 277 20.51 9.57 12.93
C GLU A 277 21.44 8.88 11.92
N THR A 278 20.91 7.92 11.15
CA THR A 278 21.71 7.16 10.19
C THR A 278 22.23 8.02 9.04
N ALA A 279 21.46 9.02 8.60
CA ALA A 279 21.91 9.99 7.60
C ALA A 279 23.10 10.84 8.09
N GLN A 280 23.20 11.07 9.39
CA GLN A 280 24.30 11.85 9.99
C GLN A 280 25.50 11.01 10.38
N ARG A 281 25.32 9.69 10.57
CA ARG A 281 26.35 8.77 11.11
C ARG A 281 27.72 8.90 10.44
N HIS A 282 27.76 9.17 9.15
CA HIS A 282 28.98 9.26 8.34
C HIS A 282 29.19 10.64 7.72
N ALA A 283 28.54 11.67 8.24
CA ALA A 283 28.63 13.03 7.67
C ALA A 283 30.06 13.57 7.60
N GLU A 284 30.89 13.25 8.61
CA GLU A 284 32.30 13.66 8.67
C GLU A 284 33.22 12.78 7.80
N GLN A 285 32.75 11.66 7.28
CA GLN A 285 33.53 10.69 6.51
C GLN A 285 33.30 10.77 5.00
N ARG A 286 32.64 11.82 4.49
CA ARG A 286 32.24 11.95 3.07
C ARG A 286 33.41 11.78 2.10
N GLU A 287 34.55 12.43 2.38
CA GLU A 287 35.76 12.32 1.52
C GLU A 287 36.29 10.88 1.47
N GLU A 288 36.30 10.20 2.61
CA GLU A 288 36.76 8.82 2.68
C GLU A 288 35.77 7.86 1.99
N ILE A 289 34.45 8.12 2.06
CA ILE A 289 33.43 7.38 1.34
C ILE A 289 33.66 7.51 -0.16
N GLU A 290 33.81 8.73 -0.68
CA GLU A 290 34.07 8.98 -2.10
C GLU A 290 35.35 8.31 -2.58
N ARG A 291 36.45 8.46 -1.79
CA ARG A 291 37.73 7.80 -2.09
C ARG A 291 37.61 6.29 -2.19
N ARG A 292 36.84 5.65 -1.28
CA ARG A 292 36.64 4.18 -1.31
C ARG A 292 35.66 3.78 -2.43
N ALA A 293 34.61 4.55 -2.65
CA ALA A 293 33.61 4.28 -3.68
C ALA A 293 34.23 4.31 -5.08
N SER A 294 35.18 5.24 -5.34
CA SER A 294 35.87 5.34 -6.64
C SER A 294 36.60 4.06 -7.08
N ALA A 295 36.96 3.17 -6.14
CA ALA A 295 37.54 1.88 -6.47
C ALA A 295 36.58 0.93 -7.22
N TYR A 296 35.29 1.23 -7.19
CA TYR A 296 34.21 0.45 -7.84
C TYR A 296 33.71 1.07 -9.14
N ASP A 297 34.13 2.32 -9.49
CA ASP A 297 33.61 3.06 -10.65
C ASP A 297 34.09 2.46 -12.00
N GLY A 298 35.23 1.82 -12.02
CA GLY A 298 35.85 1.29 -13.24
C GLY A 298 35.44 -0.11 -13.67
N PHE A 299 34.33 -0.66 -13.12
CA PHE A 299 33.90 -2.01 -13.51
C PHE A 299 33.36 -2.04 -14.95
N ASP A 300 34.11 -2.66 -15.86
CA ASP A 300 33.88 -2.64 -17.33
C ASP A 300 33.18 -3.88 -17.91
N ARG A 301 33.00 -4.94 -17.09
CA ARG A 301 32.38 -6.20 -17.52
C ARG A 301 30.85 -6.17 -17.49
N ILE A 302 30.28 -5.12 -18.06
CA ILE A 302 28.83 -4.90 -18.06
C ILE A 302 28.24 -5.49 -19.34
N ALA A 303 27.40 -6.52 -19.21
CA ALA A 303 26.64 -7.07 -20.32
C ALA A 303 25.52 -6.12 -20.72
N ARG A 304 25.41 -5.79 -21.98
CA ARG A 304 24.37 -4.94 -22.55
C ARG A 304 23.64 -5.64 -23.67
N PRO A 305 22.31 -5.47 -23.81
CA PRO A 305 21.59 -6.01 -24.95
C PRO A 305 22.12 -5.38 -26.27
N LYS A 306 22.29 -6.18 -27.28
CA LYS A 306 22.57 -5.68 -28.65
C LYS A 306 21.28 -5.03 -29.16
N ARG A 307 21.27 -3.75 -29.32
CA ARG A 307 20.19 -2.97 -29.96
C ARG A 307 20.49 -2.78 -31.42
#